data_b6d99149177cfce89ac742ea50e474b3
#
_entry.id   b6d99149177cfce89ac742ea50e474b3
#
_cell.length_a   1.000
_cell.length_b   1.000
_cell.length_c   1.000
_cell.angle_alpha   90.00
_cell.angle_beta   90.00
_cell.angle_gamma   90.00
#
_symmetry.space_group_name_H-M   'P 1'
#
loop_
_entity.id
_entity.type
_entity.pdbx_description
1 polymer ?
#
loop_
_entity_poly.entity_id
_entity_poly.type
_entity_poly.pdbx_seq_one_letter_code
_entity_poly.pdbx_strand_id
1 'polypeptide(L)'
;MLRLHNIKLPLSYSGQSLAQAAAKALGVSQSAVAHCEISRKSVDARKKNDVCFVVALDVTLKNPQDEKRIAARLAPAVGGLAVPYAPPAVAALPHAPAVRPVVVGFGPAGLFAALTLAEAGARPVVLERGQDVDTRTRDVHAYWSRGAEAFSPSSNVQFGEGGAGTFSDGKLNTGTKDPRGEHILRTFVRFGAPHDILIDAKPHIGTDKLCGVVKAMRMRILELGGEVRFGARLTEVLHKDGRVAAIRYEDAQGGHELPAEAVVLAIGHSARDTFESLLAGGVTFVQKPFSIGARIEHPQSLINVSQYGAAAGHPALGAADYKLALHLPSGRSVYTFCMCPGGTVVAAASEPESVVTNGMSCYARDGINANSALLVGVGPEDFGSEHPLAGMFLQREIERRAFILGGRSGKAPCQTVGDLLAGRASVQLGSVEPSYQPGVVPGDLAELLPAPIIGAMREALPLLGRRLHGFDCPDAVLTGPETRSSSPVRITRDETLQSVSVLGLYPCGEGAGYAGGITSAAVDGVRCAEAVLNTY
;
A
#
# COMPACT_ATOMS: atom_id res chain seq x y z
N MET A 1 -5.80 28.47 -18.40
CA MET A 1 -6.43 27.12 -18.41
C MET A 1 -7.48 27.05 -17.31
N LEU A 2 -8.65 26.51 -17.63
CA LEU A 2 -9.76 26.31 -16.71
C LEU A 2 -9.84 24.84 -16.32
N ARG A 3 -10.17 24.51 -15.06
CA ARG A 3 -10.50 23.16 -14.62
C ARG A 3 -11.98 23.07 -14.32
N LEU A 4 -12.68 22.14 -14.99
CA LEU A 4 -14.08 21.82 -14.79
C LEU A 4 -14.21 20.53 -14.00
N HIS A 5 -15.20 20.46 -13.11
CA HIS A 5 -15.44 19.30 -12.25
C HIS A 5 -16.77 18.64 -12.57
N ASN A 6 -16.89 17.35 -12.20
CA ASN A 6 -18.14 16.59 -12.23
C ASN A 6 -18.80 16.49 -13.62
N ILE A 7 -18.01 16.50 -14.69
CA ILE A 7 -18.53 16.32 -16.06
C ILE A 7 -18.84 14.85 -16.28
N LYS A 8 -20.08 14.52 -16.62
CA LYS A 8 -20.51 13.15 -16.96
C LYS A 8 -20.24 12.88 -18.44
N LEU A 9 -19.64 11.72 -18.70
CA LEU A 9 -19.38 11.23 -20.04
C LEU A 9 -19.90 9.78 -20.17
N PRO A 10 -20.48 9.40 -21.33
CA PRO A 10 -20.84 8.02 -21.58
C PRO A 10 -19.59 7.13 -21.67
N LEU A 11 -19.73 5.83 -21.49
CA LEU A 11 -18.60 4.89 -21.60
C LEU A 11 -17.94 4.92 -22.99
N SER A 12 -18.70 5.30 -24.04
CA SER A 12 -18.25 5.41 -25.43
C SER A 12 -17.78 6.81 -25.82
N TYR A 13 -17.37 7.65 -24.85
CA TYR A 13 -16.91 9.02 -25.17
C TYR A 13 -15.70 9.03 -26.11
N SER A 14 -15.56 10.12 -26.89
CA SER A 14 -14.44 10.41 -27.77
C SER A 14 -13.81 11.77 -27.48
N GLY A 15 -12.67 12.08 -28.09
CA GLY A 15 -12.05 13.41 -27.96
C GLY A 15 -12.98 14.56 -28.39
N GLN A 16 -13.81 14.35 -29.41
CA GLN A 16 -14.81 15.32 -29.82
C GLN A 16 -15.88 15.54 -28.76
N SER A 17 -16.29 14.48 -28.04
CA SER A 17 -17.24 14.56 -26.93
C SER A 17 -16.68 15.37 -25.76
N LEU A 18 -15.36 15.34 -25.51
CA LEU A 18 -14.71 16.12 -24.45
C LEU A 18 -14.83 17.62 -24.72
N ALA A 19 -14.46 18.07 -25.93
CA ALA A 19 -14.56 19.49 -26.31
C ALA A 19 -16.00 19.99 -26.30
N GLN A 20 -16.96 19.16 -26.72
CA GLN A 20 -18.38 19.48 -26.68
C GLN A 20 -18.89 19.60 -25.23
N ALA A 21 -18.53 18.67 -24.35
CA ALA A 21 -18.91 18.69 -22.94
C ALA A 21 -18.31 19.91 -22.22
N ALA A 22 -17.04 20.23 -22.49
CA ALA A 22 -16.38 21.42 -21.98
C ALA A 22 -17.06 22.71 -22.44
N ALA A 23 -17.33 22.85 -23.73
CA ALA A 23 -18.01 24.03 -24.31
C ALA A 23 -19.38 24.23 -23.68
N LYS A 24 -20.17 23.17 -23.54
CA LYS A 24 -21.49 23.21 -22.88
C LYS A 24 -21.38 23.66 -21.42
N ALA A 25 -20.43 23.13 -20.66
CA ALA A 25 -20.23 23.48 -19.25
C ALA A 25 -19.78 24.95 -19.07
N LEU A 26 -18.99 25.47 -20.02
CA LEU A 26 -18.48 26.84 -20.00
C LEU A 26 -19.47 27.85 -20.61
N GLY A 27 -20.52 27.40 -21.31
CA GLY A 27 -21.44 28.27 -22.04
C GLY A 27 -20.79 28.98 -23.23
N VAL A 28 -19.85 28.33 -23.92
CA VAL A 28 -19.13 28.84 -25.09
C VAL A 28 -19.36 27.97 -26.32
N SER A 29 -19.00 28.47 -27.51
CA SER A 29 -18.99 27.62 -28.71
C SER A 29 -17.87 26.58 -28.64
N GLN A 30 -18.09 25.39 -29.21
CA GLN A 30 -17.04 24.35 -29.27
C GLN A 30 -15.80 24.86 -30.01
N SER A 31 -15.96 25.74 -30.99
CA SER A 31 -14.86 26.37 -31.72
C SER A 31 -13.98 27.30 -30.87
N ALA A 32 -14.45 27.74 -29.71
CA ALA A 32 -13.67 28.57 -28.77
C ALA A 32 -12.72 27.72 -27.91
N VAL A 33 -12.93 26.39 -27.82
CA VAL A 33 -12.06 25.47 -27.11
C VAL A 33 -10.83 25.19 -27.98
N ALA A 34 -9.65 25.54 -27.48
CA ALA A 34 -8.36 25.24 -28.15
C ALA A 34 -7.84 23.87 -27.79
N HIS A 35 -7.90 23.49 -26.51
CA HIS A 35 -7.46 22.20 -25.98
C HIS A 35 -8.37 21.76 -24.83
N CYS A 36 -8.59 20.46 -24.74
CA CYS A 36 -9.36 19.87 -23.65
C CYS A 36 -8.83 18.46 -23.36
N GLU A 37 -8.44 18.23 -22.13
CA GLU A 37 -7.94 16.94 -21.66
C GLU A 37 -8.58 16.54 -20.32
N ILE A 38 -8.54 15.25 -20.02
CA ILE A 38 -9.03 14.72 -18.73
C ILE A 38 -7.92 14.87 -17.71
N SER A 39 -8.18 15.60 -16.62
CA SER A 39 -7.28 15.74 -15.47
C SER A 39 -7.65 14.80 -14.31
N ARG A 40 -8.89 14.28 -14.31
CA ARG A 40 -9.31 13.24 -13.37
C ARG A 40 -10.45 12.42 -13.97
N LYS A 41 -10.44 11.08 -13.74
CA LYS A 41 -11.47 10.16 -14.23
C LYS A 41 -11.88 9.18 -13.14
N SER A 42 -13.17 8.97 -12.99
CA SER A 42 -13.78 7.96 -12.13
C SER A 42 -14.98 7.31 -12.79
N VAL A 43 -15.28 6.06 -12.42
CA VAL A 43 -16.50 5.36 -12.83
C VAL A 43 -17.60 5.70 -11.83
N ASP A 44 -18.76 6.15 -12.31
CA ASP A 44 -20.00 6.26 -11.53
C ASP A 44 -20.93 5.10 -11.88
N ALA A 45 -20.95 4.09 -11.02
CA ALA A 45 -21.79 2.89 -11.14
C ALA A 45 -22.88 2.83 -10.04
N ARG A 46 -23.22 3.96 -9.42
CA ARG A 46 -24.30 4.01 -8.41
C ARG A 46 -25.66 3.62 -9.00
N LYS A 47 -25.89 3.94 -10.27
CA LYS A 47 -27.04 3.49 -11.04
C LYS A 47 -26.58 2.40 -12.01
N LYS A 48 -26.95 1.16 -11.76
CA LYS A 48 -26.49 -0.02 -12.54
C LYS A 48 -26.94 -0.03 -14.00
N ASN A 49 -28.01 0.72 -14.32
CA ASN A 49 -28.54 0.90 -15.67
C ASN A 49 -28.01 2.17 -16.36
N ASP A 50 -27.17 2.98 -15.70
CA ASP A 50 -26.64 4.24 -16.21
C ASP A 50 -25.19 4.42 -15.72
N VAL A 51 -24.34 3.44 -16.02
CA VAL A 51 -22.91 3.51 -15.68
C VAL A 51 -22.22 4.49 -16.63
N CYS A 52 -21.50 5.45 -16.06
CA CYS A 52 -20.83 6.49 -16.81
C CYS A 52 -19.48 6.88 -16.18
N PHE A 53 -18.68 7.64 -16.90
CA PHE A 53 -17.52 8.31 -16.31
C PHE A 53 -17.94 9.66 -15.73
N VAL A 54 -17.34 10.00 -14.60
CA VAL A 54 -17.33 11.35 -14.05
C VAL A 54 -15.89 11.85 -14.11
N VAL A 55 -15.67 12.94 -14.85
CA VAL A 55 -14.35 13.47 -15.11
C VAL A 55 -14.19 14.91 -14.62
N ALA A 56 -12.93 15.30 -14.35
CA ALA A 56 -12.52 16.69 -14.39
C ALA A 56 -11.81 16.95 -15.73
N LEU A 57 -12.06 18.12 -16.33
CA LEU A 57 -11.48 18.52 -17.62
C LEU A 57 -10.61 19.76 -17.41
N ASP A 58 -9.40 19.74 -17.93
CA ASP A 58 -8.55 20.90 -18.10
C ASP A 58 -8.77 21.46 -19.51
N VAL A 59 -9.16 22.72 -19.58
CA VAL A 59 -9.65 23.37 -20.80
C VAL A 59 -8.86 24.65 -21.05
N THR A 60 -8.29 24.77 -22.26
CA THR A 60 -7.68 26.00 -22.75
C THR A 60 -8.56 26.60 -23.82
N LEU A 61 -8.86 27.87 -23.70
CA LEU A 61 -9.62 28.61 -24.70
C LEU A 61 -8.68 29.30 -25.69
N LYS A 62 -9.14 29.51 -26.93
CA LYS A 62 -8.39 30.25 -27.95
C LYS A 62 -8.08 31.69 -27.52
N ASN A 63 -8.97 32.31 -26.77
CA ASN A 63 -8.73 33.62 -26.16
C ASN A 63 -8.48 33.50 -24.67
N PRO A 64 -7.25 33.71 -24.18
CA PRO A 64 -6.92 33.59 -22.76
C PRO A 64 -7.64 34.57 -21.84
N GLN A 65 -8.10 35.73 -22.35
CA GLN A 65 -8.85 36.70 -21.56
C GLN A 65 -10.24 36.19 -21.16
N ASP A 66 -10.84 35.33 -21.99
CA ASP A 66 -12.10 34.69 -21.66
C ASP A 66 -12.00 33.71 -20.50
N GLU A 67 -10.84 33.09 -20.30
CA GLU A 67 -10.64 32.14 -19.19
C GLU A 67 -10.83 32.82 -17.83
N LYS A 68 -10.22 33.99 -17.61
CA LYS A 68 -10.36 34.75 -16.36
C LYS A 68 -11.81 35.23 -16.15
N ARG A 69 -12.42 35.73 -17.20
CA ARG A 69 -13.81 36.21 -17.17
C ARG A 69 -14.79 35.09 -16.85
N ILE A 70 -14.59 33.91 -17.47
CA ILE A 70 -15.45 32.74 -17.24
C ILE A 70 -15.19 32.18 -15.84
N ALA A 71 -13.94 32.03 -15.40
CA ALA A 71 -13.61 31.55 -14.08
C ALA A 71 -14.28 32.34 -12.96
N ALA A 72 -14.35 33.67 -13.10
CA ALA A 72 -15.01 34.56 -12.13
C ALA A 72 -16.54 34.35 -12.03
N ARG A 73 -17.15 33.70 -13.02
CA ARG A 73 -18.59 33.40 -13.06
C ARG A 73 -18.94 31.97 -12.71
N LEU A 74 -17.95 31.06 -12.73
CA LEU A 74 -18.18 29.66 -12.40
C LEU A 74 -18.39 29.52 -10.90
N ALA A 75 -19.41 28.74 -10.51
CA ALA A 75 -19.52 28.28 -9.15
C ALA A 75 -18.32 27.33 -8.83
N PRO A 76 -17.73 27.41 -7.65
CA PRO A 76 -16.55 26.56 -7.30
C PRO A 76 -16.78 25.06 -7.48
N ALA A 77 -18.02 24.58 -7.32
CA ALA A 77 -18.40 23.19 -7.55
C ALA A 77 -18.37 22.78 -9.04
N VAL A 78 -18.44 23.74 -9.96
CA VAL A 78 -18.43 23.52 -11.42
C VAL A 78 -17.02 23.63 -11.97
N GLY A 79 -16.21 24.58 -11.45
CA GLY A 79 -14.84 24.76 -11.91
C GLY A 79 -14.23 26.10 -11.50
N GLY A 80 -13.03 26.37 -12.03
CA GLY A 80 -12.27 27.59 -11.79
C GLY A 80 -10.98 27.61 -12.60
N LEU A 81 -10.05 28.48 -12.24
CA LEU A 81 -8.69 28.43 -12.81
C LEU A 81 -7.97 27.19 -12.31
N ALA A 82 -7.34 26.46 -13.22
CA ALA A 82 -6.46 25.35 -12.84
C ALA A 82 -5.21 25.90 -12.16
N VAL A 83 -4.85 25.29 -11.04
CA VAL A 83 -3.57 25.58 -10.36
C VAL A 83 -2.51 24.66 -10.95
N PRO A 84 -1.46 25.20 -11.58
CA PRO A 84 -0.35 24.38 -12.07
C PRO A 84 0.32 23.63 -10.91
N TYR A 85 0.72 22.41 -11.17
CA TYR A 85 1.57 21.68 -10.23
C TYR A 85 2.92 22.40 -10.08
N ALA A 86 3.32 22.62 -8.83
CA ALA A 86 4.66 23.04 -8.46
C ALA A 86 5.31 21.92 -7.61
N PRO A 87 6.47 21.40 -8.01
CA PRO A 87 7.18 20.42 -7.19
C PRO A 87 7.55 21.05 -5.83
N PRO A 88 7.61 20.23 -4.75
CA PRO A 88 8.16 20.71 -3.49
C PRO A 88 9.57 21.26 -3.71
N ALA A 89 9.85 22.44 -3.17
CA ALA A 89 11.19 23.01 -3.23
C ALA A 89 12.06 22.30 -2.21
N VAL A 90 12.91 21.39 -2.66
CA VAL A 90 13.98 20.81 -1.85
C VAL A 90 15.22 21.64 -2.10
N ALA A 91 15.71 22.34 -1.06
CA ALA A 91 16.92 23.13 -1.17
C ALA A 91 18.14 22.20 -1.39
N ALA A 92 18.90 22.48 -2.43
CA ALA A 92 20.16 21.78 -2.64
C ALA A 92 21.16 22.18 -1.55
N LEU A 93 21.86 21.22 -1.01
CA LEU A 93 22.94 21.47 -0.07
C LEU A 93 24.15 22.06 -0.81
N PRO A 94 24.81 23.08 -0.25
CA PRO A 94 26.02 23.67 -0.86
C PRO A 94 27.18 22.68 -0.92
N HIS A 95 27.24 21.75 0.04
CA HIS A 95 28.22 20.67 0.13
C HIS A 95 27.59 19.42 0.70
N ALA A 96 28.09 18.24 0.29
CA ALA A 96 27.69 16.98 0.91
C ALA A 96 28.07 16.97 2.40
N PRO A 97 27.22 16.45 3.31
CA PRO A 97 27.53 16.35 4.73
C PRO A 97 28.78 15.48 4.97
N ALA A 98 29.59 15.83 5.97
CA ALA A 98 30.77 15.06 6.34
C ALA A 98 30.40 13.64 6.80
N VAL A 99 29.32 13.52 7.59
CA VAL A 99 28.69 12.24 7.95
C VAL A 99 27.43 12.11 7.11
N ARG A 100 27.40 11.09 6.26
CA ARG A 100 26.29 10.86 5.31
C ARG A 100 25.04 10.42 6.08
N PRO A 101 23.84 10.95 5.73
CA PRO A 101 22.60 10.45 6.31
C PRO A 101 22.37 8.99 5.93
N VAL A 102 21.84 8.21 6.87
CA VAL A 102 21.55 6.79 6.68
C VAL A 102 20.05 6.60 6.55
N VAL A 103 19.63 5.78 5.59
CA VAL A 103 18.24 5.34 5.41
C VAL A 103 18.19 3.83 5.63
N VAL A 104 17.41 3.38 6.60
CA VAL A 104 17.26 1.95 6.91
C VAL A 104 15.93 1.45 6.41
N GLY A 105 15.97 0.52 5.47
CA GLY A 105 14.84 -0.01 4.72
C GLY A 105 14.63 0.72 3.39
N PHE A 106 14.31 -0.04 2.33
CA PHE A 106 14.17 0.46 0.97
C PHE A 106 12.78 0.20 0.38
N GLY A 107 11.76 0.20 1.27
CA GLY A 107 10.34 0.28 0.91
C GLY A 107 9.95 1.71 0.47
N PRO A 108 8.66 2.00 0.21
CA PRO A 108 8.23 3.30 -0.31
C PRO A 108 8.73 4.50 0.52
N ALA A 109 8.72 4.41 1.84
CA ALA A 109 9.23 5.48 2.71
C ALA A 109 10.73 5.70 2.53
N GLY A 110 11.54 4.64 2.62
CA GLY A 110 12.99 4.74 2.49
C GLY A 110 13.43 5.10 1.08
N LEU A 111 12.75 4.59 0.05
CA LEU A 111 13.03 4.89 -1.36
C LEU A 111 12.86 6.39 -1.66
N PHE A 112 11.74 6.97 -1.21
CA PHE A 112 11.49 8.41 -1.40
C PHE A 112 12.34 9.28 -0.48
N ALA A 113 12.63 8.85 0.74
CA ALA A 113 13.60 9.54 1.61
C ALA A 113 14.99 9.58 0.97
N ALA A 114 15.50 8.43 0.50
CA ALA A 114 16.80 8.33 -0.14
C ALA A 114 16.87 9.16 -1.44
N LEU A 115 15.83 9.13 -2.28
CA LEU A 115 15.78 9.93 -3.50
C LEU A 115 15.81 11.43 -3.19
N THR A 116 15.00 11.89 -2.23
CA THR A 116 14.95 13.30 -1.81
C THR A 116 16.31 13.77 -1.28
N LEU A 117 16.95 12.97 -0.41
CA LEU A 117 18.29 13.26 0.12
C LEU A 117 19.34 13.29 -0.99
N ALA A 118 19.28 12.36 -1.94
CA ALA A 118 20.21 12.29 -3.07
C ALA A 118 20.04 13.49 -4.02
N GLU A 119 18.80 13.86 -4.35
CA GLU A 119 18.50 15.04 -5.18
C GLU A 119 18.94 16.35 -4.53
N ALA A 120 18.95 16.41 -3.19
CA ALA A 120 19.51 17.54 -2.44
C ALA A 120 21.06 17.53 -2.33
N GLY A 121 21.75 16.48 -2.80
CA GLY A 121 23.22 16.37 -2.73
C GLY A 121 23.75 15.73 -1.45
N ALA A 122 22.90 15.20 -0.57
CA ALA A 122 23.33 14.62 0.71
C ALA A 122 24.02 13.24 0.58
N ARG A 123 23.95 12.58 -0.57
CA ARG A 123 24.57 11.26 -0.86
C ARG A 123 24.25 10.19 0.20
N PRO A 124 23.00 9.84 0.44
CA PRO A 124 22.61 8.94 1.51
C PRO A 124 23.24 7.55 1.37
N VAL A 125 23.40 6.84 2.50
CA VAL A 125 23.67 5.41 2.54
C VAL A 125 22.36 4.69 2.90
N VAL A 126 21.93 3.79 2.03
CA VAL A 126 20.72 3.00 2.25
C VAL A 126 21.11 1.59 2.66
N LEU A 127 20.51 1.08 3.75
CA LEU A 127 20.61 -0.32 4.17
C LEU A 127 19.28 -1.02 3.91
N GLU A 128 19.28 -2.05 3.08
CA GLU A 128 18.13 -2.92 2.86
C GLU A 128 18.49 -4.37 3.25
N ARG A 129 17.70 -4.95 4.16
CA ARG A 129 17.95 -6.32 4.64
C ARG A 129 17.74 -7.39 3.58
N GLY A 130 16.84 -7.13 2.62
CA GLY A 130 16.56 -8.03 1.50
C GLY A 130 17.44 -7.76 0.29
N GLN A 131 17.07 -8.39 -0.82
CA GLN A 131 17.81 -8.32 -2.07
C GLN A 131 17.26 -7.24 -3.00
N ASP A 132 18.02 -6.93 -4.07
CA ASP A 132 17.54 -6.13 -5.18
C ASP A 132 16.30 -6.77 -5.82
N VAL A 133 15.50 -5.97 -6.54
CA VAL A 133 14.20 -6.42 -7.04
C VAL A 133 14.29 -7.61 -8.00
N ASP A 134 15.36 -7.76 -8.77
CA ASP A 134 15.52 -8.88 -9.73
C ASP A 134 15.80 -10.19 -8.98
N THR A 135 16.68 -10.17 -8.00
CA THR A 135 17.00 -11.32 -7.13
C THR A 135 15.81 -11.67 -6.25
N ARG A 136 15.22 -10.66 -5.60
CA ARG A 136 14.03 -10.79 -4.76
C ARG A 136 12.85 -11.43 -5.52
N THR A 137 12.62 -11.05 -6.77
CA THR A 137 11.56 -11.64 -7.58
C THR A 137 11.76 -13.14 -7.74
N ARG A 138 12.99 -13.58 -7.98
CA ARG A 138 13.32 -15.02 -8.05
C ARG A 138 13.06 -15.74 -6.71
N ASP A 139 13.46 -15.13 -5.60
CA ASP A 139 13.28 -15.70 -4.26
C ASP A 139 11.79 -15.85 -3.92
N VAL A 140 10.99 -14.82 -4.21
CA VAL A 140 9.54 -14.82 -4.00
C VAL A 140 8.86 -15.90 -4.85
N HIS A 141 9.18 -15.99 -6.13
CA HIS A 141 8.63 -17.03 -7.01
C HIS A 141 9.08 -18.45 -6.59
N ALA A 142 10.30 -18.61 -6.11
CA ALA A 142 10.78 -19.88 -5.58
C ALA A 142 9.95 -20.30 -4.35
N TYR A 143 9.70 -19.38 -3.43
CA TYR A 143 8.85 -19.64 -2.27
C TYR A 143 7.41 -20.01 -2.66
N TRP A 144 6.80 -19.24 -3.59
CA TRP A 144 5.43 -19.52 -4.04
C TRP A 144 5.30 -20.89 -4.73
N SER A 145 6.30 -21.33 -5.47
CA SER A 145 6.25 -22.61 -6.20
C SER A 145 6.64 -23.82 -5.37
N ARG A 146 7.54 -23.67 -4.37
CA ARG A 146 8.11 -24.78 -3.59
C ARG A 146 7.72 -24.74 -2.11
N GLY A 147 6.99 -23.72 -1.65
CA GLY A 147 6.57 -23.57 -0.26
C GLY A 147 7.74 -23.35 0.71
N ALA A 148 7.58 -23.85 1.93
CA ALA A 148 8.51 -23.58 3.05
C ALA A 148 9.97 -23.95 2.78
N GLU A 149 10.24 -24.92 1.90
CA GLU A 149 11.61 -25.35 1.56
C GLU A 149 12.44 -24.27 0.86
N ALA A 150 11.79 -23.36 0.14
CA ALA A 150 12.43 -22.26 -0.58
C ALA A 150 12.27 -20.89 0.11
N PHE A 151 11.78 -20.88 1.35
CA PHE A 151 11.57 -19.65 2.09
C PHE A 151 12.89 -18.96 2.46
N SER A 152 12.99 -17.65 2.14
CA SER A 152 14.11 -16.81 2.56
C SER A 152 13.65 -15.80 3.62
N PRO A 153 14.19 -15.82 4.85
CA PRO A 153 13.79 -14.87 5.90
C PRO A 153 14.26 -13.45 5.64
N SER A 154 15.23 -13.23 4.77
CA SER A 154 15.77 -11.91 4.42
C SER A 154 15.30 -11.39 3.07
N SER A 155 14.79 -12.25 2.16
CA SER A 155 14.35 -11.83 0.81
C SER A 155 13.01 -12.49 0.49
N ASN A 156 11.91 -11.73 0.61
CA ASN A 156 10.54 -12.24 0.49
C ASN A 156 9.56 -11.10 0.14
N VAL A 157 8.25 -11.33 0.24
CA VAL A 157 7.23 -10.31 -0.06
C VAL A 157 7.31 -9.08 0.87
N GLN A 158 7.88 -9.20 2.06
CA GLN A 158 7.99 -8.10 3.01
C GLN A 158 9.32 -7.35 2.90
N PHE A 159 10.41 -8.05 2.62
CA PHE A 159 11.78 -7.53 2.63
C PHE A 159 12.41 -7.55 1.26
N GLY A 160 13.18 -6.51 0.96
CA GLY A 160 13.88 -6.26 -0.28
C GLY A 160 13.44 -4.96 -0.96
N GLU A 161 14.11 -4.61 -2.04
CA GLU A 161 13.91 -3.38 -2.81
C GLU A 161 12.43 -3.12 -3.13
N GLY A 162 11.95 -1.92 -2.79
CA GLY A 162 10.57 -1.50 -2.96
C GLY A 162 9.61 -1.96 -1.85
N GLY A 163 10.08 -2.77 -0.87
CA GLY A 163 9.28 -3.23 0.28
C GLY A 163 8.07 -4.06 -0.12
N ALA A 164 7.12 -4.27 0.79
CA ALA A 164 5.90 -5.05 0.55
C ALA A 164 5.03 -4.51 -0.60
N GLY A 165 5.13 -3.22 -0.90
CA GLY A 165 4.39 -2.57 -1.98
C GLY A 165 4.69 -3.14 -3.36
N THR A 166 5.90 -3.65 -3.61
CA THR A 166 6.33 -4.21 -4.91
C THR A 166 5.52 -5.45 -5.31
N PHE A 167 5.15 -6.29 -4.35
CA PHE A 167 4.34 -7.50 -4.58
C PHE A 167 2.91 -7.28 -4.09
N SER A 168 2.27 -6.21 -4.55
CA SER A 168 0.89 -5.83 -4.24
C SER A 168 0.16 -5.37 -5.50
N ASP A 169 -1.11 -4.95 -5.38
CA ASP A 169 -1.82 -4.28 -6.48
C ASP A 169 -1.22 -2.90 -6.83
N GLY A 170 -0.34 -2.38 -5.98
CA GLY A 170 0.28 -1.08 -6.22
C GLY A 170 -0.69 0.09 -6.14
N LYS A 171 -1.71 0.03 -5.27
CA LYS A 171 -2.65 1.13 -5.05
C LYS A 171 -1.95 2.36 -4.51
N LEU A 172 -2.26 3.50 -5.12
CA LEU A 172 -1.69 4.79 -4.76
C LEU A 172 -2.68 5.73 -4.08
N ASN A 173 -3.89 5.23 -3.76
CA ASN A 173 -4.87 6.00 -3.02
C ASN A 173 -4.39 6.29 -1.60
N THR A 174 -4.57 7.53 -1.16
CA THR A 174 -4.25 7.96 0.20
C THR A 174 -5.37 8.78 0.80
N GLY A 175 -5.54 8.70 2.11
CA GLY A 175 -6.46 9.56 2.87
C GLY A 175 -5.84 10.92 3.25
N THR A 176 -4.53 11.09 3.07
CA THR A 176 -3.88 12.38 3.34
C THR A 176 -4.16 13.41 2.24
N LYS A 177 -4.28 14.67 2.65
CA LYS A 177 -4.38 15.83 1.74
C LYS A 177 -3.03 16.54 1.56
N ASP A 178 -1.93 15.90 1.96
CA ASP A 178 -0.59 16.46 1.83
C ASP A 178 -0.27 16.70 0.34
N PRO A 179 0.15 17.92 -0.06
CA PRO A 179 0.46 18.25 -1.45
C PRO A 179 1.58 17.40 -2.05
N ARG A 180 2.44 16.79 -1.21
CA ARG A 180 3.48 15.85 -1.66
C ARG A 180 2.88 14.60 -2.32
N GLY A 181 1.59 14.28 -2.08
CA GLY A 181 0.91 13.16 -2.74
C GLY A 181 0.97 13.25 -4.27
N GLU A 182 0.74 14.43 -4.85
CA GLU A 182 0.88 14.64 -6.30
C GLU A 182 2.35 14.50 -6.76
N HIS A 183 3.30 14.98 -5.97
CA HIS A 183 4.73 14.80 -6.22
C HIS A 183 5.12 13.32 -6.30
N ILE A 184 4.61 12.49 -5.38
CA ILE A 184 4.85 11.05 -5.39
C ILE A 184 4.35 10.41 -6.70
N LEU A 185 3.11 10.71 -7.11
CA LEU A 185 2.55 10.16 -8.37
C LEU A 185 3.37 10.58 -9.59
N ARG A 186 3.74 11.86 -9.70
CA ARG A 186 4.58 12.37 -10.79
C ARG A 186 5.98 11.77 -10.78
N THR A 187 6.54 11.53 -9.60
CA THR A 187 7.83 10.85 -9.46
C THR A 187 7.72 9.41 -9.97
N PHE A 188 6.69 8.66 -9.63
CA PHE A 188 6.49 7.34 -10.19
C PHE A 188 6.39 7.35 -11.72
N VAL A 189 5.65 8.30 -12.30
CA VAL A 189 5.56 8.47 -13.77
C VAL A 189 6.93 8.79 -14.38
N ARG A 190 7.69 9.69 -13.75
CA ARG A 190 9.07 10.02 -14.18
C ARG A 190 9.97 8.78 -14.26
N PHE A 191 9.73 7.79 -13.41
CA PHE A 191 10.50 6.54 -13.37
C PHE A 191 9.80 5.35 -14.06
N GLY A 192 8.79 5.62 -14.91
CA GLY A 192 8.23 4.63 -15.83
C GLY A 192 6.88 4.03 -15.41
N ALA A 193 6.24 4.54 -14.37
CA ALA A 193 4.86 4.16 -14.07
C ALA A 193 3.90 4.68 -15.16
N PRO A 194 2.75 4.01 -15.39
CA PRO A 194 1.75 4.44 -16.35
C PRO A 194 1.26 5.87 -16.07
N HIS A 195 1.07 6.68 -17.11
CA HIS A 195 0.65 8.07 -16.98
C HIS A 195 -0.77 8.22 -16.41
N ASP A 196 -1.62 7.22 -16.59
CA ASP A 196 -3.02 7.21 -16.10
C ASP A 196 -3.13 7.28 -14.57
N ILE A 197 -2.07 6.94 -13.82
CA ILE A 197 -2.06 7.15 -12.36
C ILE A 197 -2.23 8.63 -11.95
N LEU A 198 -1.94 9.57 -12.83
CA LEU A 198 -2.18 11.01 -12.60
C LEU A 198 -3.64 11.40 -12.85
N ILE A 199 -4.38 10.59 -13.58
CA ILE A 199 -5.73 10.87 -14.06
C ILE A 199 -6.77 10.06 -13.29
N ASP A 200 -6.51 8.79 -13.04
CA ASP A 200 -7.48 7.91 -12.42
C ASP A 200 -7.73 8.26 -10.95
N ALA A 201 -9.01 8.30 -10.56
CA ALA A 201 -9.41 8.57 -9.18
C ALA A 201 -8.99 7.46 -8.20
N LYS A 202 -8.71 6.25 -8.72
CA LYS A 202 -8.19 5.09 -7.98
C LYS A 202 -6.93 4.58 -8.66
N PRO A 203 -5.81 5.33 -8.62
CA PRO A 203 -4.60 4.99 -9.32
C PRO A 203 -3.94 3.72 -8.75
N HIS A 204 -3.38 2.90 -9.65
CA HIS A 204 -2.59 1.72 -9.30
C HIS A 204 -1.50 1.49 -10.35
N ILE A 205 -0.42 0.82 -9.98
CA ILE A 205 0.69 0.53 -10.90
C ILE A 205 0.72 -0.94 -11.31
N GLY A 206 0.35 -1.86 -10.40
CA GLY A 206 0.50 -3.30 -10.59
C GLY A 206 1.90 -3.80 -10.27
N THR A 207 1.98 -5.05 -9.79
CA THR A 207 3.26 -5.66 -9.38
C THR A 207 4.23 -5.81 -10.55
N ASP A 208 3.73 -6.11 -11.75
CA ASP A 208 4.50 -6.29 -12.99
C ASP A 208 5.26 -5.04 -13.42
N LYS A 209 4.74 -3.84 -13.13
CA LYS A 209 5.37 -2.56 -13.48
C LYS A 209 6.20 -1.97 -12.34
N LEU A 210 5.78 -2.18 -11.09
CA LEU A 210 6.47 -1.62 -9.92
C LEU A 210 7.93 -2.04 -9.82
N CYS A 211 8.27 -3.28 -10.18
CA CYS A 211 9.65 -3.77 -10.20
C CYS A 211 10.58 -2.88 -11.04
N GLY A 212 10.15 -2.50 -12.25
CA GLY A 212 10.91 -1.60 -13.12
C GLY A 212 11.04 -0.18 -12.57
N VAL A 213 9.96 0.33 -11.97
CA VAL A 213 9.92 1.68 -11.40
C VAL A 213 10.87 1.82 -10.21
N VAL A 214 10.84 0.89 -9.24
CA VAL A 214 11.72 0.96 -8.06
C VAL A 214 13.19 0.81 -8.45
N LYS A 215 13.50 -0.07 -9.42
CA LYS A 215 14.84 -0.22 -9.99
C LYS A 215 15.35 1.08 -10.63
N ALA A 216 14.52 1.76 -11.43
CA ALA A 216 14.88 3.03 -12.05
C ALA A 216 15.14 4.12 -11.01
N MET A 217 14.35 4.17 -9.93
CA MET A 217 14.57 5.09 -8.80
C MET A 217 15.89 4.80 -8.08
N ARG A 218 16.23 3.53 -7.82
CA ARG A 218 17.54 3.14 -7.26
C ARG A 218 18.69 3.61 -8.14
N MET A 219 18.62 3.37 -9.44
CA MET A 219 19.66 3.80 -10.36
C MET A 219 19.89 5.30 -10.29
N ARG A 220 18.83 6.10 -10.15
CA ARG A 220 18.94 7.54 -9.98
C ARG A 220 19.61 7.94 -8.67
N ILE A 221 19.32 7.26 -7.58
CA ILE A 221 19.98 7.50 -6.28
C ILE A 221 21.50 7.25 -6.40
N LEU A 222 21.88 6.14 -7.06
CA LEU A 222 23.30 5.81 -7.30
C LEU A 222 24.00 6.85 -8.19
N GLU A 223 23.36 7.29 -9.29
CA GLU A 223 23.88 8.34 -10.17
C GLU A 223 24.15 9.66 -9.42
N LEU A 224 23.33 9.96 -8.41
CA LEU A 224 23.48 11.16 -7.56
C LEU A 224 24.51 10.97 -6.43
N GLY A 225 25.25 9.85 -6.42
CA GLY A 225 26.30 9.56 -5.45
C GLY A 225 25.79 8.96 -4.13
N GLY A 226 24.52 8.54 -4.08
CA GLY A 226 24.01 7.68 -3.01
C GLY A 226 24.60 6.27 -3.09
N GLU A 227 24.41 5.49 -2.04
CA GLU A 227 24.86 4.11 -1.93
C GLU A 227 23.71 3.24 -1.43
N VAL A 228 23.55 2.04 -1.99
CA VAL A 228 22.53 1.08 -1.56
C VAL A 228 23.20 -0.25 -1.27
N ARG A 229 23.07 -0.73 -0.03
CA ARG A 229 23.59 -2.00 0.46
C ARG A 229 22.43 -2.97 0.66
N PHE A 230 22.39 -4.02 -0.16
CA PHE A 230 21.45 -5.12 -0.01
C PHE A 230 22.01 -6.21 0.88
N GLY A 231 21.13 -7.04 1.46
CA GLY A 231 21.53 -8.05 2.44
C GLY A 231 22.05 -7.44 3.75
N ALA A 232 21.84 -6.13 3.95
CA ALA A 232 22.36 -5.37 5.09
C ALA A 232 21.24 -5.10 6.11
N ARG A 233 21.24 -5.86 7.21
CA ARG A 233 20.23 -5.80 8.27
C ARG A 233 20.70 -4.95 9.44
N LEU A 234 19.96 -3.88 9.76
CA LEU A 234 20.19 -3.09 10.99
C LEU A 234 20.05 -4.00 12.22
N THR A 235 21.06 -4.00 13.08
CA THR A 235 21.06 -4.73 14.35
C THR A 235 20.99 -3.82 15.57
N GLU A 236 21.55 -2.61 15.51
CA GLU A 236 21.55 -1.69 16.64
C GLU A 236 21.68 -0.23 16.19
N VAL A 237 21.06 0.68 16.93
CA VAL A 237 21.30 2.13 16.84
C VAL A 237 22.12 2.53 18.06
N LEU A 238 23.38 2.91 17.83
CA LEU A 238 24.29 3.37 18.88
C LEU A 238 24.05 4.87 19.13
N HIS A 239 23.80 5.22 20.37
CA HIS A 239 23.61 6.61 20.76
C HIS A 239 24.43 6.98 21.98
N LYS A 240 24.85 8.24 22.04
CA LYS A 240 25.57 8.83 23.16
C LYS A 240 24.84 10.11 23.57
N ASP A 241 24.60 10.26 24.86
CA ASP A 241 23.89 11.40 25.43
C ASP A 241 22.53 11.65 24.75
N GLY A 242 21.79 10.55 24.44
CA GLY A 242 20.49 10.61 23.80
C GLY A 242 20.51 10.99 22.30
N ARG A 243 21.67 11.00 21.65
CA ARG A 243 21.81 11.32 20.23
C ARG A 243 22.49 10.17 19.47
N VAL A 244 22.03 9.88 18.27
CA VAL A 244 22.65 8.89 17.37
C VAL A 244 24.12 9.24 17.14
N ALA A 245 24.99 8.24 17.26
CA ALA A 245 26.42 8.34 17.00
C ALA A 245 26.89 7.39 15.89
N ALA A 246 26.28 6.21 15.81
CA ALA A 246 26.54 5.21 14.78
C ALA A 246 25.35 4.22 14.69
N ILE A 247 25.38 3.39 13.68
CA ILE A 247 24.53 2.19 13.61
C ILE A 247 25.39 0.95 13.43
N ARG A 248 24.89 -0.21 13.91
CA ARG A 248 25.43 -1.53 13.57
C ARG A 248 24.50 -2.24 12.63
N TYR A 249 25.08 -2.94 11.66
CA TYR A 249 24.35 -3.79 10.75
C TYR A 249 25.15 -5.06 10.45
N GLU A 250 24.47 -6.07 9.99
CA GLU A 250 25.08 -7.34 9.55
C GLU A 250 24.75 -7.57 8.07
N ASP A 251 25.74 -8.11 7.35
CA ASP A 251 25.61 -8.63 6.00
C ASP A 251 26.33 -9.97 5.85
N ALA A 252 26.52 -10.48 4.63
CA ALA A 252 27.20 -11.74 4.38
C ALA A 252 28.68 -11.76 4.80
N GLN A 253 29.30 -10.60 5.00
CA GLN A 253 30.68 -10.43 5.46
C GLN A 253 30.79 -10.35 6.99
N GLY A 254 29.67 -10.20 7.69
CA GLY A 254 29.61 -10.14 9.15
C GLY A 254 29.04 -8.82 9.68
N GLY A 255 29.41 -8.47 10.89
CA GLY A 255 28.97 -7.26 11.58
C GLY A 255 29.81 -6.04 11.22
N HIS A 256 29.13 -4.92 11.00
CA HIS A 256 29.74 -3.63 10.63
C HIS A 256 29.21 -2.52 11.53
N GLU A 257 30.04 -1.50 11.73
CA GLU A 257 29.63 -0.26 12.37
C GLU A 257 29.78 0.91 11.36
N LEU A 258 28.75 1.76 11.27
CA LEU A 258 28.71 2.89 10.37
C LEU A 258 28.42 4.16 11.19
N PRO A 259 29.32 5.15 11.21
CA PRO A 259 29.04 6.46 11.82
C PRO A 259 27.79 7.09 11.20
N ALA A 260 26.91 7.61 12.04
CA ALA A 260 25.67 8.24 11.61
C ALA A 260 25.24 9.31 12.62
N GLU A 261 24.79 10.46 12.13
CA GLU A 261 24.19 11.54 12.93
C GLU A 261 22.69 11.68 12.65
N ALA A 262 22.25 11.24 11.46
CA ALA A 262 20.85 11.24 11.03
C ALA A 262 20.50 9.89 10.40
N VAL A 263 19.50 9.22 10.98
CA VAL A 263 19.03 7.89 10.56
C VAL A 263 17.53 7.92 10.31
N VAL A 264 17.12 7.78 9.05
CA VAL A 264 15.71 7.59 8.68
C VAL A 264 15.37 6.10 8.82
N LEU A 265 14.51 5.77 9.79
CA LEU A 265 14.16 4.40 10.15
C LEU A 265 12.87 3.98 9.42
N ALA A 266 13.00 3.45 8.20
CA ALA A 266 11.90 3.08 7.29
C ALA A 266 11.74 1.56 7.11
N ILE A 267 11.88 0.80 8.19
CA ILE A 267 12.06 -0.67 8.21
C ILE A 267 10.80 -1.49 7.89
N GLY A 268 9.63 -0.86 7.73
CA GLY A 268 8.35 -1.55 7.54
C GLY A 268 7.85 -2.25 8.81
N HIS A 269 6.62 -2.77 8.76
CA HIS A 269 5.97 -3.37 9.94
C HIS A 269 6.37 -4.82 10.22
N SER A 270 7.16 -5.45 9.35
CA SER A 270 7.54 -6.86 9.45
C SER A 270 8.94 -7.10 10.04
N ALA A 271 9.73 -6.05 10.28
CA ALA A 271 11.07 -6.13 10.84
C ALA A 271 11.05 -6.31 12.38
N ARG A 272 10.47 -7.44 12.82
CA ARG A 272 10.16 -7.71 14.23
C ARG A 272 11.40 -7.84 15.12
N ASP A 273 12.44 -8.49 14.61
CA ASP A 273 13.77 -8.59 15.25
C ASP A 273 14.39 -7.20 15.47
N THR A 274 14.23 -6.30 14.49
CA THR A 274 14.69 -4.90 14.62
C THR A 274 13.84 -4.14 15.64
N PHE A 275 12.52 -4.38 15.74
CA PHE A 275 11.70 -3.78 16.80
C PHE A 275 12.16 -4.24 18.18
N GLU A 276 12.44 -5.52 18.36
CA GLU A 276 12.96 -6.08 19.63
C GLU A 276 14.30 -5.44 20.00
N SER A 277 15.24 -5.33 19.05
CA SER A 277 16.54 -4.69 19.25
C SER A 277 16.43 -3.19 19.58
N LEU A 278 15.61 -2.44 18.85
CA LEU A 278 15.40 -1.00 19.08
C LEU A 278 14.76 -0.75 20.47
N LEU A 279 13.79 -1.56 20.87
CA LEU A 279 13.17 -1.47 22.19
C LEU A 279 14.20 -1.75 23.30
N ALA A 280 15.01 -2.78 23.14
CA ALA A 280 16.10 -3.11 24.06
C ALA A 280 17.17 -1.99 24.12
N GLY A 281 17.39 -1.31 23.00
CA GLY A 281 18.27 -0.13 22.89
C GLY A 281 17.66 1.18 23.41
N GLY A 282 16.48 1.14 24.06
CA GLY A 282 15.86 2.32 24.72
C GLY A 282 15.02 3.21 23.79
N VAL A 283 14.76 2.78 22.55
CA VAL A 283 13.82 3.49 21.68
C VAL A 283 12.38 3.30 22.19
N THR A 284 11.62 4.38 22.28
CA THR A 284 10.26 4.35 22.85
C THR A 284 9.24 3.84 21.85
N PHE A 285 8.54 2.77 22.22
CA PHE A 285 7.44 2.17 21.50
C PHE A 285 6.13 2.27 22.30
N VAL A 286 5.02 2.37 21.58
CA VAL A 286 3.67 2.22 22.16
C VAL A 286 2.87 1.22 21.32
N GLN A 287 1.94 0.51 21.97
CA GLN A 287 0.99 -0.35 21.30
C GLN A 287 0.12 0.47 20.33
N LYS A 288 -0.22 -0.12 19.21
CA LYS A 288 -1.09 0.51 18.22
C LYS A 288 -2.17 -0.48 17.76
N PRO A 289 -3.45 -0.07 17.72
CA PRO A 289 -4.51 -0.88 17.15
C PRO A 289 -4.22 -1.22 15.68
N PHE A 290 -4.61 -2.43 15.27
CA PHE A 290 -4.53 -2.91 13.90
C PHE A 290 -5.73 -3.80 13.57
N SER A 291 -5.69 -4.60 12.53
CA SER A 291 -6.79 -5.50 12.19
C SER A 291 -6.26 -6.83 11.68
N ILE A 292 -6.99 -7.89 11.98
CA ILE A 292 -6.67 -9.27 11.59
C ILE A 292 -7.89 -9.94 10.97
N GLY A 293 -7.65 -10.98 10.17
CA GLY A 293 -8.71 -11.75 9.55
C GLY A 293 -8.17 -12.73 8.52
N ALA A 294 -8.89 -12.87 7.42
CA ALA A 294 -8.53 -13.74 6.32
C ALA A 294 -8.77 -13.05 4.97
N ARG A 295 -8.16 -13.55 3.92
CA ARG A 295 -8.36 -13.07 2.56
C ARG A 295 -9.51 -13.81 1.91
N ILE A 296 -10.53 -13.07 1.47
CA ILE A 296 -11.70 -13.61 0.78
C ILE A 296 -11.53 -13.51 -0.73
N GLU A 297 -11.85 -14.59 -1.45
CA GLU A 297 -11.80 -14.68 -2.92
C GLU A 297 -13.19 -14.95 -3.49
N HIS A 298 -13.48 -14.25 -4.60
CA HIS A 298 -14.67 -14.39 -5.42
C HIS A 298 -14.28 -14.43 -6.89
N PRO A 299 -15.09 -15.02 -7.80
CA PRO A 299 -14.92 -14.79 -9.23
C PRO A 299 -14.99 -13.29 -9.54
N GLN A 300 -14.03 -12.74 -10.30
CA GLN A 300 -14.06 -11.33 -10.69
C GLN A 300 -15.32 -10.98 -11.49
N SER A 301 -15.84 -11.92 -12.27
CA SER A 301 -17.09 -11.75 -13.02
C SER A 301 -18.29 -11.46 -12.13
N LEU A 302 -18.41 -12.14 -10.98
CA LEU A 302 -19.46 -11.88 -9.99
C LEU A 302 -19.38 -10.45 -9.46
N ILE A 303 -18.18 -9.99 -9.15
CA ILE A 303 -17.94 -8.62 -8.65
C ILE A 303 -18.25 -7.60 -9.76
N ASN A 304 -17.84 -7.85 -11.01
CA ASN A 304 -18.15 -6.99 -12.14
C ASN A 304 -19.66 -6.81 -12.33
N VAL A 305 -20.43 -7.91 -12.31
CA VAL A 305 -21.90 -7.87 -12.42
C VAL A 305 -22.52 -7.14 -11.23
N SER A 306 -22.04 -7.42 -10.01
CA SER A 306 -22.54 -6.75 -8.81
C SER A 306 -22.29 -5.24 -8.82
N GLN A 307 -21.16 -4.79 -9.37
CA GLN A 307 -20.80 -3.38 -9.42
C GLN A 307 -21.34 -2.64 -10.64
N TYR A 308 -21.30 -3.25 -11.82
CA TYR A 308 -21.60 -2.58 -13.08
C TYR A 308 -22.96 -2.98 -13.69
N GLY A 309 -23.63 -4.01 -13.16
CA GLY A 309 -24.91 -4.49 -13.71
C GLY A 309 -24.77 -4.90 -15.18
N ALA A 310 -25.66 -4.41 -16.04
CA ALA A 310 -25.66 -4.71 -17.47
C ALA A 310 -24.43 -4.16 -18.22
N ALA A 311 -23.69 -3.22 -17.65
CA ALA A 311 -22.46 -2.70 -18.24
C ALA A 311 -21.22 -3.55 -17.92
N ALA A 312 -21.37 -4.64 -17.13
CA ALA A 312 -20.28 -5.57 -16.86
C ALA A 312 -19.73 -6.16 -18.17
N GLY A 313 -18.40 -6.15 -18.31
CA GLY A 313 -17.73 -6.58 -19.55
C GLY A 313 -17.60 -5.49 -20.64
N HIS A 314 -18.09 -4.27 -20.40
CA HIS A 314 -17.86 -3.17 -21.34
C HIS A 314 -16.36 -2.86 -21.45
N PRO A 315 -15.78 -2.76 -22.68
CA PRO A 315 -14.31 -2.62 -22.86
C PRO A 315 -13.68 -1.38 -22.19
N ALA A 316 -14.46 -0.32 -22.00
CA ALA A 316 -14.00 0.90 -21.32
C ALA A 316 -13.97 0.79 -19.79
N LEU A 317 -14.56 -0.27 -19.22
CA LEU A 317 -14.54 -0.56 -17.78
C LEU A 317 -13.48 -1.64 -17.52
N GLY A 318 -12.61 -1.40 -16.58
CA GLY A 318 -11.71 -2.45 -16.06
C GLY A 318 -12.42 -3.37 -15.07
N ALA A 319 -11.64 -4.23 -14.42
CA ALA A 319 -12.13 -5.06 -13.33
C ALA A 319 -12.70 -4.19 -12.20
N ALA A 320 -13.90 -4.54 -11.74
CA ALA A 320 -14.59 -3.82 -10.69
C ALA A 320 -13.88 -4.00 -9.34
N ASP A 321 -13.80 -2.93 -8.59
CA ASP A 321 -13.33 -2.93 -7.20
C ASP A 321 -14.49 -2.66 -6.22
N TYR A 322 -14.24 -2.93 -4.94
CA TYR A 322 -15.15 -2.60 -3.85
C TYR A 322 -14.40 -2.18 -2.59
N LYS A 323 -15.10 -1.43 -1.74
CA LYS A 323 -14.68 -1.09 -0.38
C LYS A 323 -15.90 -1.16 0.53
N LEU A 324 -15.90 -2.09 1.47
CA LEU A 324 -16.99 -2.32 2.40
C LEU A 324 -16.50 -2.11 3.83
N ALA A 325 -17.35 -1.56 4.68
CA ALA A 325 -17.06 -1.39 6.10
C ALA A 325 -18.36 -1.43 6.91
N LEU A 326 -18.31 -2.04 8.09
CA LEU A 326 -19.41 -2.15 9.04
C LEU A 326 -18.91 -1.84 10.45
N HIS A 327 -19.77 -1.19 11.23
CA HIS A 327 -19.70 -1.20 12.68
C HIS A 327 -20.77 -2.17 13.18
N LEU A 328 -20.36 -3.19 13.90
CA LEU A 328 -21.25 -4.20 14.43
C LEU A 328 -21.85 -3.72 15.78
N PRO A 329 -23.05 -4.21 16.15
CA PRO A 329 -23.62 -3.96 17.47
C PRO A 329 -22.71 -4.39 18.63
N SER A 330 -21.87 -5.39 18.41
CA SER A 330 -20.81 -5.83 19.34
C SER A 330 -19.71 -4.79 19.59
N GLY A 331 -19.72 -3.65 18.88
CA GLY A 331 -18.71 -2.59 18.94
C GLY A 331 -17.49 -2.82 18.03
N ARG A 332 -17.36 -3.99 17.40
CA ARG A 332 -16.23 -4.25 16.48
C ARG A 332 -16.47 -3.68 15.09
N SER A 333 -15.42 -3.19 14.48
CA SER A 333 -15.41 -2.78 13.07
C SER A 333 -14.95 -3.95 12.20
N VAL A 334 -15.70 -4.23 11.14
CA VAL A 334 -15.34 -5.22 10.11
C VAL A 334 -15.30 -4.53 8.76
N TYR A 335 -14.25 -4.73 7.99
CA TYR A 335 -14.08 -4.05 6.71
C TYR A 335 -13.22 -4.84 5.72
N THR A 336 -13.39 -4.51 4.44
CA THR A 336 -12.53 -5.02 3.38
C THR A 336 -11.32 -4.11 3.21
N PHE A 337 -10.13 -4.72 3.06
CA PHE A 337 -8.87 -3.99 2.92
C PHE A 337 -8.05 -4.54 1.76
N CYS A 338 -7.30 -3.66 1.12
CA CYS A 338 -6.42 -4.01 0.00
C CYS A 338 -7.08 -4.97 -1.02
N MET A 339 -8.31 -4.61 -1.47
CA MET A 339 -9.01 -5.37 -2.49
C MET A 339 -8.21 -5.35 -3.80
N CYS A 340 -7.92 -6.50 -4.37
CA CYS A 340 -7.14 -6.72 -5.58
C CYS A 340 -8.05 -7.27 -6.68
N PRO A 341 -8.54 -6.41 -7.59
CA PRO A 341 -9.35 -6.86 -8.72
C PRO A 341 -8.49 -7.71 -9.67
N GLY A 342 -9.09 -8.78 -10.23
CA GLY A 342 -8.37 -9.67 -11.14
C GLY A 342 -7.01 -10.10 -10.60
N GLY A 343 -6.93 -10.37 -9.29
CA GLY A 343 -5.68 -10.59 -8.58
C GLY A 343 -5.60 -11.96 -7.92
N THR A 344 -4.49 -12.19 -7.25
CA THR A 344 -4.17 -13.45 -6.56
C THR A 344 -3.88 -13.22 -5.09
N VAL A 345 -4.19 -14.21 -4.26
CA VAL A 345 -3.72 -14.29 -2.88
C VAL A 345 -2.29 -14.81 -2.88
N VAL A 346 -1.40 -14.18 -2.13
CA VAL A 346 0.01 -14.51 -2.12
C VAL A 346 0.52 -14.85 -0.73
N ALA A 347 1.53 -15.72 -0.69
CA ALA A 347 2.26 -16.05 0.53
C ALA A 347 3.23 -14.90 0.89
N ALA A 348 3.00 -14.28 2.04
CA ALA A 348 3.67 -13.05 2.47
C ALA A 348 4.39 -13.20 3.83
N ALA A 349 4.74 -14.42 4.22
CA ALA A 349 5.54 -14.68 5.42
C ALA A 349 6.89 -13.96 5.36
N SER A 350 7.40 -13.56 6.52
CA SER A 350 8.74 -12.98 6.69
C SER A 350 9.54 -13.62 7.82
N GLU A 351 8.94 -14.57 8.55
CA GLU A 351 9.59 -15.36 9.58
C GLU A 351 9.47 -16.85 9.22
N PRO A 352 10.45 -17.68 9.58
CA PRO A 352 10.34 -19.15 9.43
C PRO A 352 9.11 -19.71 10.17
N GLU A 353 8.61 -20.85 9.72
CA GLU A 353 7.50 -21.54 10.35
C GLU A 353 6.25 -20.66 10.54
N SER A 354 5.98 -19.77 9.59
CA SER A 354 4.80 -18.89 9.59
C SER A 354 4.07 -18.89 8.25
N VAL A 355 2.77 -18.62 8.29
CA VAL A 355 1.94 -18.36 7.12
C VAL A 355 1.28 -17.00 7.28
N VAL A 356 1.38 -16.20 6.25
CA VAL A 356 0.72 -14.89 6.15
C VAL A 356 0.20 -14.75 4.74
N THR A 357 -1.06 -14.35 4.60
CA THR A 357 -1.65 -14.03 3.30
C THR A 357 -1.61 -12.53 3.02
N ASN A 358 -1.46 -12.18 1.76
CA ASN A 358 -1.67 -10.84 1.22
C ASN A 358 -2.28 -10.97 -0.18
N GLY A 359 -2.53 -9.88 -0.88
CA GLY A 359 -3.03 -9.90 -2.24
C GLY A 359 -2.21 -9.03 -3.17
N MET A 360 -2.15 -9.44 -4.43
CA MET A 360 -1.54 -8.65 -5.50
C MET A 360 -2.39 -8.71 -6.77
N SER A 361 -2.15 -7.77 -7.69
CA SER A 361 -2.64 -7.79 -9.07
C SER A 361 -1.57 -7.28 -10.01
N CYS A 362 -1.59 -7.76 -11.25
CA CYS A 362 -0.92 -7.09 -12.35
C CYS A 362 -1.65 -5.78 -12.71
N TYR A 363 -0.99 -4.93 -13.49
CA TYR A 363 -1.60 -3.68 -13.97
C TYR A 363 -2.90 -3.91 -14.76
N ALA A 364 -2.97 -4.97 -15.55
CA ALA A 364 -4.14 -5.31 -16.36
C ALA A 364 -5.36 -5.75 -15.51
N ARG A 365 -5.14 -6.28 -14.29
CA ARG A 365 -6.20 -6.79 -13.41
C ARG A 365 -7.13 -7.78 -14.09
N ASP A 366 -6.57 -8.69 -14.90
CA ASP A 366 -7.26 -9.62 -15.79
C ASP A 366 -7.34 -11.05 -15.26
N GLY A 367 -6.95 -11.28 -14.01
CA GLY A 367 -7.07 -12.58 -13.35
C GLY A 367 -8.52 -12.98 -13.08
N ILE A 368 -8.73 -14.28 -12.83
CA ILE A 368 -10.04 -14.90 -12.67
C ILE A 368 -10.74 -14.43 -11.39
N ASN A 369 -9.98 -14.26 -10.30
CA ASN A 369 -10.54 -13.92 -8.99
C ASN A 369 -10.35 -12.44 -8.65
N ALA A 370 -11.30 -11.93 -7.90
CA ALA A 370 -11.20 -10.74 -7.07
C ALA A 370 -10.88 -11.18 -5.65
N ASN A 371 -9.93 -10.56 -4.97
CA ASN A 371 -9.67 -10.86 -3.57
C ASN A 371 -9.54 -9.61 -2.71
N SER A 372 -9.85 -9.71 -1.43
CA SER A 372 -9.59 -8.68 -0.44
C SER A 372 -9.39 -9.29 0.95
N ALA A 373 -8.66 -8.62 1.82
CA ALA A 373 -8.73 -8.96 3.24
C ALA A 373 -10.13 -8.63 3.80
N LEU A 374 -10.70 -9.54 4.57
CA LEU A 374 -11.84 -9.30 5.44
C LEU A 374 -11.30 -9.22 6.87
N LEU A 375 -11.24 -8.01 7.40
CA LEU A 375 -10.53 -7.68 8.62
C LEU A 375 -11.45 -7.22 9.72
N VAL A 376 -11.09 -7.61 10.95
CA VAL A 376 -11.72 -7.19 12.20
C VAL A 376 -10.71 -6.39 13.01
N GLY A 377 -11.12 -5.23 13.54
CA GLY A 377 -10.29 -4.40 14.39
C GLY A 377 -9.93 -5.06 15.71
N VAL A 378 -8.66 -4.94 16.11
CA VAL A 378 -8.12 -5.36 17.41
C VAL A 378 -7.34 -4.21 18.04
N GLY A 379 -7.40 -4.10 19.34
CA GLY A 379 -6.74 -3.07 20.13
C GLY A 379 -5.91 -3.65 21.28
N PRO A 380 -5.30 -2.78 22.10
CA PRO A 380 -4.51 -3.18 23.25
C PRO A 380 -5.25 -4.14 24.21
N GLU A 381 -6.55 -4.02 24.31
CA GLU A 381 -7.43 -4.89 25.09
C GLU A 381 -7.44 -6.34 24.60
N ASP A 382 -7.13 -6.58 23.33
CA ASP A 382 -7.06 -7.91 22.72
C ASP A 382 -5.66 -8.53 22.80
N PHE A 383 -4.61 -7.76 23.15
CA PHE A 383 -3.22 -8.24 23.06
C PHE A 383 -2.77 -9.05 24.28
N GLY A 384 -3.55 -9.02 25.37
CA GLY A 384 -3.30 -9.83 26.57
C GLY A 384 -2.09 -9.40 27.41
N SER A 385 -1.43 -8.28 27.08
CA SER A 385 -0.25 -7.76 27.77
C SER A 385 -0.06 -6.27 27.51
N GLU A 386 0.51 -5.55 28.50
CA GLU A 386 0.92 -4.14 28.36
C GLU A 386 2.28 -3.96 27.66
N HIS A 387 2.96 -5.05 27.34
CA HIS A 387 4.26 -4.97 26.65
C HIS A 387 4.12 -4.23 25.32
N PRO A 388 5.00 -3.25 24.99
CA PRO A 388 4.86 -2.43 23.77
C PRO A 388 4.74 -3.23 22.48
N LEU A 389 5.31 -4.45 22.42
CA LEU A 389 5.26 -5.35 21.27
C LEU A 389 4.16 -6.44 21.37
N ALA A 390 3.23 -6.36 22.31
CA ALA A 390 2.22 -7.41 22.53
C ALA A 390 1.38 -7.70 21.28
N GLY A 391 0.98 -6.68 20.52
CA GLY A 391 0.28 -6.86 19.26
C GLY A 391 1.10 -7.62 18.22
N MET A 392 2.42 -7.42 18.18
CA MET A 392 3.34 -8.19 17.33
C MET A 392 3.40 -9.67 17.76
N PHE A 393 3.40 -9.96 19.04
CA PHE A 393 3.39 -11.33 19.55
C PHE A 393 2.09 -12.06 19.21
N LEU A 394 0.94 -11.36 19.30
CA LEU A 394 -0.35 -11.90 18.85
C LEU A 394 -0.32 -12.28 17.36
N GLN A 395 0.21 -11.40 16.50
CA GLN A 395 0.37 -11.72 15.07
C GLN A 395 1.23 -12.97 14.87
N ARG A 396 2.39 -13.04 15.52
CA ARG A 396 3.35 -14.17 15.42
C ARG A 396 2.71 -15.50 15.84
N GLU A 397 1.92 -15.48 16.91
CA GLU A 397 1.20 -16.68 17.39
C GLU A 397 0.20 -17.18 16.34
N ILE A 398 -0.63 -16.31 15.80
CA ILE A 398 -1.62 -16.66 14.76
C ILE A 398 -0.92 -17.20 13.50
N GLU A 399 0.15 -16.54 13.05
CA GLU A 399 0.91 -16.91 11.86
C GLU A 399 1.60 -18.29 12.01
N ARG A 400 2.12 -18.59 13.19
CA ARG A 400 2.71 -19.91 13.51
C ARG A 400 1.64 -20.99 13.60
N ARG A 401 0.49 -20.69 14.20
CA ARG A 401 -0.66 -21.61 14.24
C ARG A 401 -1.13 -21.95 12.83
N ALA A 402 -1.19 -20.96 11.93
CA ALA A 402 -1.51 -21.19 10.52
C ALA A 402 -0.52 -22.12 9.82
N PHE A 403 0.77 -21.98 10.09
CA PHE A 403 1.78 -22.88 9.54
C PHE A 403 1.58 -24.34 9.99
N ILE A 404 1.21 -24.55 11.24
CA ILE A 404 0.90 -25.90 11.78
C ILE A 404 -0.34 -26.46 11.09
N LEU A 405 -1.45 -25.70 11.03
CA LEU A 405 -2.70 -26.10 10.37
C LEU A 405 -2.52 -26.32 8.87
N GLY A 406 -1.61 -25.57 8.20
CA GLY A 406 -1.22 -25.76 6.80
C GLY A 406 -0.29 -26.97 6.57
N GLY A 407 -0.08 -27.84 7.57
CA GLY A 407 0.74 -29.03 7.44
C GLY A 407 2.24 -28.76 7.40
N ARG A 408 2.70 -27.64 7.96
CA ARG A 408 4.12 -27.22 8.05
C ARG A 408 4.84 -27.11 6.68
N SER A 409 4.07 -26.83 5.61
CA SER A 409 4.57 -26.85 4.24
C SER A 409 4.54 -25.47 3.55
N GLY A 410 4.05 -24.45 4.24
CA GLY A 410 3.78 -23.12 3.67
C GLY A 410 2.39 -23.02 3.03
N LYS A 411 1.60 -24.09 2.99
CA LYS A 411 0.18 -24.03 2.62
C LYS A 411 -0.60 -23.22 3.66
N ALA A 412 -1.65 -22.54 3.21
CA ALA A 412 -2.49 -21.76 4.10
C ALA A 412 -3.79 -22.50 4.46
N PRO A 413 -4.25 -22.44 5.73
CA PRO A 413 -5.59 -22.91 6.07
C PRO A 413 -6.65 -22.07 5.35
N CYS A 414 -7.73 -22.74 4.89
CA CYS A 414 -8.83 -22.07 4.22
C CYS A 414 -10.18 -22.65 4.63
N GLN A 415 -11.24 -21.87 4.45
CA GLN A 415 -12.61 -22.25 4.73
C GLN A 415 -13.55 -21.57 3.74
N THR A 416 -14.62 -22.25 3.30
CA THR A 416 -15.64 -21.58 2.50
C THR A 416 -16.50 -20.67 3.38
N VAL A 417 -17.06 -19.62 2.78
CA VAL A 417 -17.97 -18.72 3.49
C VAL A 417 -19.20 -19.48 4.01
N GLY A 418 -19.74 -20.42 3.22
CA GLY A 418 -20.88 -21.22 3.62
C GLY A 418 -20.59 -22.06 4.88
N ASP A 419 -19.42 -22.70 4.96
CA ASP A 419 -19.03 -23.50 6.12
C ASP A 419 -18.70 -22.64 7.34
N LEU A 420 -18.03 -21.50 7.14
CA LEU A 420 -17.81 -20.54 8.23
C LEU A 420 -19.14 -20.09 8.85
N LEU A 421 -20.13 -19.72 8.03
CA LEU A 421 -21.45 -19.29 8.50
C LEU A 421 -22.22 -20.44 9.19
N ALA A 422 -22.05 -21.67 8.72
CA ALA A 422 -22.63 -22.86 9.32
C ALA A 422 -21.91 -23.33 10.60
N GLY A 423 -20.75 -22.74 10.92
CA GLY A 423 -19.98 -23.09 12.12
C GLY A 423 -19.29 -24.45 12.06
N ARG A 424 -18.87 -24.88 10.87
CA ARG A 424 -18.21 -26.18 10.66
C ARG A 424 -16.96 -26.04 9.79
N ALA A 425 -16.02 -26.96 9.95
CA ALA A 425 -14.83 -27.04 9.10
C ALA A 425 -15.21 -27.33 7.64
N SER A 426 -14.48 -26.77 6.69
CA SER A 426 -14.52 -27.18 5.29
C SER A 426 -13.71 -28.46 5.10
N VAL A 427 -14.27 -29.42 4.37
CA VAL A 427 -13.58 -30.66 3.96
C VAL A 427 -13.24 -30.67 2.47
N GLN A 428 -13.94 -29.83 1.71
CA GLN A 428 -13.73 -29.61 0.28
C GLN A 428 -14.10 -28.17 -0.08
N LEU A 429 -13.65 -27.71 -1.21
CA LEU A 429 -13.97 -26.38 -1.75
C LEU A 429 -15.08 -26.50 -2.79
N GLY A 430 -15.80 -25.39 -3.01
CA GLY A 430 -16.84 -25.27 -4.01
C GLY A 430 -16.31 -24.87 -5.40
N SER A 431 -17.06 -24.01 -6.09
CA SER A 431 -16.75 -23.54 -7.44
C SER A 431 -15.64 -22.49 -7.52
N VAL A 432 -15.24 -21.87 -6.41
CA VAL A 432 -14.17 -20.89 -6.36
C VAL A 432 -12.84 -21.58 -6.07
N GLU A 433 -11.96 -21.55 -7.05
CA GLU A 433 -10.60 -22.08 -6.90
C GLU A 433 -9.68 -21.03 -6.25
N PRO A 434 -9.06 -21.35 -5.08
CA PRO A 434 -8.15 -20.41 -4.42
C PRO A 434 -6.88 -20.17 -5.24
N SER A 435 -6.45 -18.92 -5.27
CA SER A 435 -5.29 -18.50 -6.04
C SER A 435 -3.96 -18.57 -5.27
N TYR A 436 -3.97 -18.92 -3.99
CA TYR A 436 -2.77 -18.99 -3.14
C TYR A 436 -1.82 -20.11 -3.62
N GLN A 437 -0.68 -19.72 -4.19
CA GLN A 437 0.19 -20.63 -4.94
C GLN A 437 0.83 -21.77 -4.15
N PRO A 438 1.32 -21.59 -2.90
CA PRO A 438 1.80 -22.72 -2.11
C PRO A 438 0.73 -23.78 -1.87
N GLY A 439 -0.54 -23.47 -2.17
CA GLY A 439 -1.70 -24.31 -1.97
C GLY A 439 -2.38 -24.09 -0.63
N VAL A 440 -3.59 -24.61 -0.50
CA VAL A 440 -4.42 -24.44 0.68
C VAL A 440 -4.75 -25.77 1.35
N VAL A 441 -5.15 -25.71 2.62
CA VAL A 441 -5.66 -26.84 3.40
C VAL A 441 -7.03 -26.46 3.92
N PRO A 442 -8.11 -27.09 3.44
CA PRO A 442 -9.46 -26.88 3.98
C PRO A 442 -9.52 -27.25 5.47
N GLY A 443 -10.20 -26.43 6.27
CA GLY A 443 -10.31 -26.60 7.70
C GLY A 443 -11.28 -25.64 8.35
N ASP A 444 -11.11 -25.39 9.64
CA ASP A 444 -11.88 -24.40 10.40
C ASP A 444 -11.01 -23.23 10.81
N LEU A 445 -11.33 -22.03 10.32
CA LEU A 445 -10.62 -20.80 10.71
C LEU A 445 -10.84 -20.42 12.18
N ALA A 446 -11.79 -21.04 12.88
CA ALA A 446 -11.94 -20.89 14.33
C ALA A 446 -10.79 -21.54 15.12
N GLU A 447 -10.06 -22.50 14.53
CA GLU A 447 -8.84 -23.04 15.11
C GLU A 447 -7.64 -22.07 14.95
N LEU A 448 -7.75 -21.12 14.03
CA LEU A 448 -6.71 -20.18 13.67
C LEU A 448 -6.88 -18.82 14.36
N LEU A 449 -8.05 -18.22 14.23
CA LEU A 449 -8.33 -16.87 14.67
C LEU A 449 -9.04 -16.85 16.03
N PRO A 450 -8.83 -15.82 16.87
CA PRO A 450 -9.55 -15.69 18.14
C PRO A 450 -11.06 -15.69 17.96
N ALA A 451 -11.79 -16.31 18.91
CA ALA A 451 -13.25 -16.46 18.84
C ALA A 451 -14.02 -15.13 18.60
N PRO A 452 -13.64 -13.98 19.21
CA PRO A 452 -14.31 -12.71 18.92
C PRO A 452 -14.14 -12.25 17.47
N ILE A 453 -13.04 -12.59 16.81
CA ILE A 453 -12.77 -12.26 15.41
C ILE A 453 -13.65 -13.10 14.49
N ILE A 454 -13.70 -14.41 14.72
CA ILE A 454 -14.58 -15.34 13.96
C ILE A 454 -16.05 -14.95 14.14
N GLY A 455 -16.48 -14.62 15.37
CA GLY A 455 -17.83 -14.15 15.64
C GLY A 455 -18.19 -12.88 14.86
N ALA A 456 -17.29 -11.90 14.83
CA ALA A 456 -17.47 -10.67 14.07
C ALA A 456 -17.50 -10.93 12.55
N MET A 457 -16.67 -11.82 12.02
CA MET A 457 -16.69 -12.20 10.60
C MET A 457 -18.01 -12.87 10.22
N ARG A 458 -18.52 -13.81 11.03
CA ARG A 458 -19.82 -14.49 10.81
C ARG A 458 -20.98 -13.50 10.84
N GLU A 459 -20.99 -12.55 11.77
CA GLU A 459 -22.03 -11.51 11.85
C GLU A 459 -21.97 -10.56 10.65
N ALA A 460 -20.77 -10.18 10.22
CA ALA A 460 -20.56 -9.20 9.16
C ALA A 460 -20.88 -9.73 7.76
N LEU A 461 -20.53 -10.97 7.42
CA LEU A 461 -20.63 -11.53 6.07
C LEU A 461 -22.01 -11.36 5.44
N PRO A 462 -23.14 -11.77 6.08
CA PRO A 462 -24.47 -11.56 5.50
C PRO A 462 -24.85 -10.08 5.34
N LEU A 463 -24.35 -9.21 6.23
CA LEU A 463 -24.59 -7.78 6.15
C LEU A 463 -23.79 -7.14 5.00
N LEU A 464 -22.60 -7.64 4.72
CA LEU A 464 -21.78 -7.23 3.58
C LEU A 464 -22.39 -7.73 2.27
N GLY A 465 -22.95 -8.94 2.25
CA GLY A 465 -23.72 -9.51 1.12
C GLY A 465 -24.91 -8.64 0.72
N ARG A 466 -25.58 -7.99 1.68
CA ARG A 466 -26.64 -7.01 1.40
C ARG A 466 -26.13 -5.73 0.74
N ARG A 467 -24.85 -5.35 0.97
CA ARG A 467 -24.23 -4.15 0.37
C ARG A 467 -23.61 -4.43 -0.99
N LEU A 468 -23.06 -5.62 -1.15
CA LEU A 468 -22.47 -6.10 -2.41
C LEU A 468 -23.02 -7.50 -2.68
N HIS A 469 -23.96 -7.59 -3.59
CA HIS A 469 -24.64 -8.86 -3.92
C HIS A 469 -23.63 -9.94 -4.30
N GLY A 470 -23.72 -11.09 -3.63
CA GLY A 470 -22.80 -12.22 -3.82
C GLY A 470 -21.51 -12.17 -3.01
N PHE A 471 -21.28 -11.14 -2.18
CA PHE A 471 -20.10 -11.10 -1.29
C PHE A 471 -20.12 -12.24 -0.26
N ASP A 472 -21.30 -12.67 0.17
CA ASP A 472 -21.53 -13.79 1.08
C ASP A 472 -21.83 -15.11 0.35
N CYS A 473 -21.42 -15.22 -0.93
CA CYS A 473 -21.55 -16.45 -1.71
C CYS A 473 -20.96 -17.63 -0.93
N PRO A 474 -21.73 -18.74 -0.78
CA PRO A 474 -21.27 -19.88 0.02
C PRO A 474 -19.95 -20.48 -0.45
N ASP A 475 -19.68 -20.43 -1.76
CA ASP A 475 -18.45 -20.97 -2.37
C ASP A 475 -17.25 -20.02 -2.30
N ALA A 476 -17.44 -18.76 -1.89
CA ALA A 476 -16.31 -17.84 -1.68
C ALA A 476 -15.34 -18.43 -0.66
N VAL A 477 -14.04 -18.28 -0.92
CA VAL A 477 -13.00 -18.91 -0.12
C VAL A 477 -12.30 -17.86 0.77
N LEU A 478 -12.23 -18.17 2.06
CA LEU A 478 -11.44 -17.42 3.04
C LEU A 478 -10.11 -18.15 3.25
N THR A 479 -9.01 -17.54 2.91
CA THR A 479 -7.65 -18.06 3.09
C THR A 479 -6.92 -17.21 4.12
N GLY A 480 -6.34 -17.82 5.14
CA GLY A 480 -5.78 -17.07 6.26
C GLY A 480 -4.44 -17.58 6.79
N PRO A 481 -3.85 -16.76 7.67
CA PRO A 481 -4.35 -15.48 8.19
C PRO A 481 -3.86 -14.25 7.42
N GLU A 482 -4.62 -13.18 7.46
CA GLU A 482 -4.13 -11.83 7.15
C GLU A 482 -3.96 -11.05 8.47
N THR A 483 -2.73 -10.93 8.93
CA THR A 483 -2.38 -10.34 10.23
C THR A 483 -1.66 -9.01 10.11
N ARG A 484 -1.16 -8.69 8.89
CA ARG A 484 -0.23 -7.56 8.68
C ARG A 484 -0.88 -6.42 7.88
N SER A 485 -2.10 -6.06 8.26
CA SER A 485 -2.82 -4.93 7.64
C SER A 485 -2.20 -3.56 7.97
N SER A 486 -1.53 -3.44 9.10
CA SER A 486 -0.74 -2.27 9.52
C SER A 486 0.21 -2.64 10.66
N SER A 487 1.11 -1.70 11.02
CA SER A 487 2.03 -1.91 12.15
C SER A 487 1.25 -2.09 13.46
N PRO A 488 1.59 -3.09 14.28
CA PRO A 488 1.00 -3.28 15.62
C PRO A 488 1.60 -2.34 16.68
N VAL A 489 2.58 -1.53 16.28
CA VAL A 489 3.31 -0.62 17.17
C VAL A 489 3.43 0.77 16.56
N ARG A 490 3.71 1.75 17.42
CA ARG A 490 4.19 3.06 17.00
C ARG A 490 5.53 3.33 17.69
N ILE A 491 6.54 3.70 16.90
CA ILE A 491 7.80 4.26 17.39
C ILE A 491 7.57 5.75 17.54
N THR A 492 7.56 6.24 18.77
CA THR A 492 7.14 7.62 19.04
C THR A 492 8.15 8.64 18.53
N ARG A 493 7.65 9.68 17.88
CA ARG A 493 8.44 10.82 17.39
C ARG A 493 7.73 12.14 17.72
N ASP A 494 8.48 13.20 17.84
CA ASP A 494 8.01 14.55 18.09
C ASP A 494 7.63 15.33 16.80
N GLU A 495 7.36 16.61 16.93
CA GLU A 495 6.99 17.49 15.82
C GLU A 495 8.12 17.70 14.80
N THR A 496 9.37 17.51 15.22
CA THR A 496 10.57 17.56 14.35
C THR A 496 10.76 16.24 13.58
N LEU A 497 9.88 15.27 13.76
CA LEU A 497 9.92 13.91 13.24
C LEU A 497 11.06 13.05 13.82
N GLN A 498 11.75 13.52 14.85
CA GLN A 498 12.77 12.75 15.56
C GLN A 498 12.13 11.89 16.66
N SER A 499 12.76 10.74 16.95
CA SER A 499 12.39 9.90 18.08
C SER A 499 12.43 10.71 19.38
N VAL A 500 11.40 10.56 20.20
CA VAL A 500 11.35 11.23 21.53
C VAL A 500 12.43 10.74 22.50
N SER A 501 13.03 9.60 22.25
CA SER A 501 14.07 8.98 23.08
C SER A 501 15.47 9.09 22.52
N VAL A 502 15.63 9.26 21.19
CA VAL A 502 16.96 9.29 20.54
C VAL A 502 16.95 10.35 19.43
N LEU A 503 17.60 11.47 19.67
CA LEU A 503 17.76 12.54 18.67
C LEU A 503 18.63 12.07 17.49
N GLY A 504 18.30 12.53 16.27
CA GLY A 504 18.94 12.06 15.05
C GLY A 504 18.35 10.76 14.49
N LEU A 505 17.44 10.09 15.23
CA LEU A 505 16.66 8.95 14.72
C LEU A 505 15.29 9.45 14.26
N TYR A 506 14.93 9.19 13.00
CA TYR A 506 13.67 9.62 12.36
C TYR A 506 12.78 8.40 12.06
N PRO A 507 11.90 7.98 12.99
CA PRO A 507 10.94 6.90 12.76
C PRO A 507 10.01 7.24 11.59
N CYS A 508 9.98 6.43 10.55
CA CYS A 508 9.39 6.78 9.27
C CYS A 508 8.48 5.68 8.71
N GLY A 509 7.40 6.09 8.08
CA GLY A 509 6.53 5.24 7.28
C GLY A 509 5.64 4.31 8.08
N GLU A 510 5.27 3.19 7.46
CA GLU A 510 4.28 2.26 8.02
C GLU A 510 4.82 1.48 9.22
N GLY A 511 6.09 1.07 9.19
CA GLY A 511 6.72 0.36 10.30
C GLY A 511 6.73 1.15 11.59
N ALA A 512 6.99 2.44 11.49
CA ALA A 512 6.94 3.37 12.62
C ALA A 512 5.50 3.75 13.05
N GLY A 513 4.46 3.29 12.32
CA GLY A 513 3.05 3.50 12.68
C GLY A 513 2.45 4.83 12.20
N TYR A 514 3.07 5.52 11.23
CA TYR A 514 2.63 6.83 10.72
C TYR A 514 2.04 6.81 9.31
N ALA A 515 2.08 5.68 8.63
CA ALA A 515 1.52 5.50 7.30
C ALA A 515 0.78 4.17 7.19
N GLY A 516 0.01 3.98 6.13
CA GLY A 516 -0.75 2.75 5.88
C GLY A 516 -0.95 2.52 4.38
N GLY A 517 0.13 2.58 3.60
CA GLY A 517 0.12 2.32 2.16
C GLY A 517 1.24 3.06 1.42
N ILE A 518 1.42 2.76 0.14
CA ILE A 518 2.56 3.21 -0.69
C ILE A 518 2.69 4.75 -0.66
N THR A 519 1.65 5.47 -1.06
CA THR A 519 1.72 6.94 -1.16
C THR A 519 1.92 7.62 0.18
N SER A 520 1.20 7.20 1.23
CA SER A 520 1.36 7.80 2.56
C SER A 520 2.74 7.52 3.17
N ALA A 521 3.30 6.32 2.94
CA ALA A 521 4.65 5.98 3.36
C ALA A 521 5.71 6.80 2.60
N ALA A 522 5.54 6.96 1.29
CA ALA A 522 6.41 7.80 0.46
C ALA A 522 6.38 9.28 0.88
N VAL A 523 5.18 9.82 1.14
CA VAL A 523 5.02 11.21 1.67
C VAL A 523 5.76 11.37 3.00
N ASP A 524 5.62 10.39 3.91
CA ASP A 524 6.31 10.45 5.19
C ASP A 524 7.84 10.34 5.04
N GLY A 525 8.31 9.55 4.05
CA GLY A 525 9.71 9.48 3.66
C GLY A 525 10.28 10.82 3.20
N VAL A 526 9.55 11.53 2.32
CA VAL A 526 9.93 12.88 1.88
C VAL A 526 9.98 13.84 3.06
N ARG A 527 8.99 13.82 3.95
CA ARG A 527 8.95 14.68 5.16
C ARG A 527 10.15 14.43 6.08
N CYS A 528 10.49 13.17 6.33
CA CYS A 528 11.66 12.84 7.15
C CYS A 528 12.96 13.27 6.48
N ALA A 529 13.08 13.13 5.16
CA ALA A 529 14.24 13.63 4.42
C ALA A 529 14.36 15.15 4.50
N GLU A 530 13.27 15.89 4.33
CA GLU A 530 13.24 17.36 4.51
C GLU A 530 13.66 17.75 5.93
N ALA A 531 13.18 17.01 6.95
CA ALA A 531 13.58 17.27 8.34
C ALA A 531 15.07 17.02 8.57
N VAL A 532 15.65 15.96 7.97
CA VAL A 532 17.09 15.71 8.00
C VAL A 532 17.86 16.84 7.29
N LEU A 533 17.42 17.26 6.11
CA LEU A 533 18.08 18.35 5.35
C LEU A 533 18.10 19.67 6.11
N ASN A 534 17.08 19.95 6.91
CA ASN A 534 17.02 21.16 7.73
C ASN A 534 18.02 21.15 8.92
N THR A 535 18.73 20.05 9.16
CA THR A 535 19.78 19.96 10.20
C THR A 535 21.18 20.26 9.67
N TYR A 536 21.34 20.34 8.35
CA TYR A 536 22.59 20.70 7.67
C TYR A 536 22.61 22.18 7.27
#